data_8b68d2e6950377ef002a02fe8f720731
#
_entry.id   8b68d2e6950377ef002a02fe8f720731
#
_cell.length_a   1.000
_cell.length_b   1.000
_cell.length_c   1.000
_cell.angle_alpha   90.00
_cell.angle_beta   90.00
_cell.angle_gamma   90.00
#
_symmetry.space_group_name_H-M   'P 1'
#
loop_
_entity.id
_entity.type
_entity.pdbx_description
1 polymer ?
#
loop_
_entity_poly.entity_id
_entity_poly.type
_entity_poly.pdbx_seq_one_letter_code
_entity_poly.pdbx_strand_id
1 'polypeptide(L)'
;MESRTVGVEHDVALHVGVAGDGPDVVVLTGGPGCVQYLERDNLSPPGHRAWYPESRGVGRSGGGPHDMERAIADLEAVRTALGVAQWLVLGHSWGGDLAVRYAVEHPDVVRGVIGIAGRGFQRDRHWSEAYEAGLGSEPVVDIEWVPEVNASLSDSFTRWIHEPDLWRRLADCPVPMRLIAAGDDIRPSWPLAQLAALVPHGSFSTVPGVPHNFWSTRPDVWVEAVTDALRDLTR
;
A
#
# COMPACT_ATOMS: atom_id res chain seq x y z
N MET A 1 -18.39 9.12 -5.13
CA MET A 1 -17.27 8.55 -5.93
C MET A 1 -17.81 7.88 -7.17
N GLU A 2 -17.11 7.96 -8.28
CA GLU A 2 -17.41 7.20 -9.50
C GLU A 2 -16.66 5.87 -9.46
N SER A 3 -17.00 4.94 -10.34
CA SER A 3 -16.29 3.66 -10.45
C SER A 3 -16.22 3.15 -11.88
N ARG A 4 -15.24 2.30 -12.13
CA ARG A 4 -15.01 1.64 -13.42
C ARG A 4 -14.78 0.16 -13.19
N THR A 5 -15.10 -0.64 -14.20
CA THR A 5 -14.69 -2.05 -14.26
C THR A 5 -13.60 -2.16 -15.31
N VAL A 6 -12.44 -2.65 -14.92
CA VAL A 6 -11.25 -2.77 -15.77
C VAL A 6 -10.92 -4.23 -15.98
N GLY A 7 -10.95 -4.68 -17.24
CA GLY A 7 -10.46 -6.00 -17.61
C GLY A 7 -8.94 -6.08 -17.48
N VAL A 8 -8.45 -7.06 -16.73
CA VAL A 8 -7.00 -7.27 -16.50
C VAL A 8 -6.49 -8.55 -17.17
N GLU A 9 -7.37 -9.50 -17.37
CA GLU A 9 -7.15 -10.73 -18.15
C GLU A 9 -8.46 -11.14 -18.85
N HIS A 10 -8.41 -12.22 -19.68
CA HIS A 10 -9.52 -12.64 -20.53
C HIS A 10 -10.88 -12.71 -19.80
N ASP A 11 -10.93 -13.25 -18.58
CA ASP A 11 -12.17 -13.42 -17.80
C ASP A 11 -12.10 -12.77 -16.41
N VAL A 12 -11.15 -11.86 -16.20
CA VAL A 12 -10.96 -11.19 -14.91
C VAL A 12 -11.07 -9.69 -15.07
N ALA A 13 -11.97 -9.11 -14.31
CA ALA A 13 -12.16 -7.67 -14.23
C ALA A 13 -12.08 -7.19 -12.78
N LEU A 14 -11.41 -6.07 -12.59
CA LEU A 14 -11.27 -5.41 -11.31
C LEU A 14 -12.21 -4.22 -11.22
N HIS A 15 -12.78 -4.04 -10.05
CA HIS A 15 -13.43 -2.79 -9.68
C HIS A 15 -12.38 -1.74 -9.34
N VAL A 16 -12.55 -0.53 -9.88
CA VAL A 16 -11.67 0.61 -9.62
C VAL A 16 -12.53 1.83 -9.32
N GLY A 17 -12.56 2.25 -8.06
CA GLY A 17 -13.15 3.52 -7.66
C GLY A 17 -12.29 4.69 -8.13
N VAL A 18 -12.91 5.88 -8.30
CA VAL A 18 -12.19 7.11 -8.65
C VAL A 18 -12.77 8.31 -7.91
N ALA A 19 -11.89 9.17 -7.43
CA ALA A 19 -12.25 10.43 -6.79
C ALA A 19 -11.24 11.54 -7.11
N GLY A 20 -11.71 12.78 -7.12
CA GLY A 20 -10.86 13.96 -7.31
C GLY A 20 -10.38 14.17 -8.74
N ASP A 21 -9.57 15.21 -8.89
CA ASP A 21 -8.98 15.65 -10.15
C ASP A 21 -7.52 16.07 -9.92
N GLY A 22 -6.67 15.99 -10.95
CA GLY A 22 -5.28 16.36 -10.89
C GLY A 22 -4.33 15.21 -11.25
N PRO A 23 -3.07 15.23 -10.77
CA PRO A 23 -2.12 14.14 -10.97
C PRO A 23 -2.63 12.82 -10.40
N ASP A 24 -2.31 11.72 -11.08
CA ASP A 24 -2.82 10.40 -10.73
C ASP A 24 -2.11 9.79 -9.52
N VAL A 25 -2.91 9.24 -8.60
CA VAL A 25 -2.47 8.46 -7.43
C VAL A 25 -3.25 7.15 -7.38
N VAL A 26 -2.59 6.01 -7.34
CA VAL A 26 -3.26 4.75 -6.99
C VAL A 26 -3.20 4.53 -5.49
N VAL A 27 -4.32 4.12 -4.88
CA VAL A 27 -4.48 3.93 -3.43
C VAL A 27 -4.70 2.45 -3.12
N LEU A 28 -3.78 1.86 -2.36
CA LEU A 28 -3.73 0.43 -2.05
C LEU A 28 -4.06 0.20 -0.57
N THR A 29 -4.97 -0.75 -0.32
CA THR A 29 -5.38 -1.13 1.03
C THR A 29 -4.49 -2.20 1.64
N GLY A 30 -4.63 -2.39 2.94
CA GLY A 30 -3.96 -3.43 3.70
C GLY A 30 -4.65 -4.79 3.64
N GLY A 31 -4.29 -5.63 4.55
CA GLY A 31 -4.74 -6.98 4.70
C GLY A 31 -3.57 -7.95 4.63
N PRO A 32 -3.21 -8.54 3.50
CA PRO A 32 -3.87 -8.50 2.18
C PRO A 32 -5.26 -9.12 2.16
N GLY A 33 -5.99 -8.92 1.05
CA GLY A 33 -7.31 -9.51 0.86
C GLY A 33 -8.46 -8.74 1.51
N CYS A 34 -8.23 -7.51 2.02
CA CYS A 34 -9.29 -6.61 2.46
C CYS A 34 -9.95 -5.90 1.28
N VAL A 35 -11.25 -5.61 1.42
CA VAL A 35 -11.96 -4.68 0.51
C VAL A 35 -11.31 -3.30 0.50
N GLN A 36 -11.65 -2.46 -0.48
CA GLN A 36 -11.08 -1.11 -0.61
C GLN A 36 -11.66 -0.14 0.42
N TYR A 37 -11.21 -0.24 1.67
CA TYR A 37 -11.70 0.54 2.80
C TYR A 37 -11.24 2.01 2.78
N LEU A 38 -10.27 2.38 1.94
CA LEU A 38 -9.81 3.76 1.75
C LEU A 38 -10.60 4.52 0.66
N GLU A 39 -11.49 3.86 -0.07
CA GLU A 39 -12.38 4.48 -1.06
C GLU A 39 -13.44 5.35 -0.37
N ARG A 40 -13.02 6.48 0.20
CA ARG A 40 -13.87 7.42 0.95
C ARG A 40 -13.48 8.86 0.61
N ASP A 41 -14.48 9.74 0.39
CA ASP A 41 -14.23 11.13 0.01
C ASP A 41 -13.36 11.88 1.03
N ASN A 42 -13.58 11.63 2.33
CA ASN A 42 -12.83 12.26 3.42
C ASN A 42 -11.42 11.71 3.65
N LEU A 43 -10.99 10.71 2.88
CA LEU A 43 -9.63 10.12 2.94
C LEU A 43 -8.86 10.35 1.64
N SER A 44 -9.52 10.89 0.62
CA SER A 44 -8.93 11.06 -0.71
C SER A 44 -7.75 12.04 -0.69
N PRO A 45 -6.66 11.73 -1.42
CA PRO A 45 -5.50 12.59 -1.56
C PRO A 45 -5.87 13.96 -2.15
N PRO A 46 -5.67 15.08 -1.40
CA PRO A 46 -6.10 16.40 -1.88
C PRO A 46 -5.38 16.82 -3.17
N GLY A 47 -6.14 17.40 -4.13
CA GLY A 47 -5.60 17.92 -5.38
C GLY A 47 -5.06 16.83 -6.34
N HIS A 48 -5.45 15.59 -6.15
CA HIS A 48 -5.06 14.45 -6.99
C HIS A 48 -6.29 13.68 -7.46
N ARG A 49 -6.13 12.99 -8.59
CA ARG A 49 -7.08 11.98 -9.03
C ARG A 49 -6.66 10.65 -8.41
N ALA A 50 -7.45 10.17 -7.45
CA ALA A 50 -7.20 8.94 -6.73
C ALA A 50 -7.93 7.77 -7.37
N TRP A 51 -7.22 6.68 -7.64
CA TRP A 51 -7.70 5.42 -8.18
C TRP A 51 -7.68 4.36 -7.09
N TYR A 52 -8.79 3.67 -6.87
CA TYR A 52 -9.00 2.72 -5.79
C TYR A 52 -9.29 1.32 -6.35
N PRO A 53 -8.28 0.58 -6.84
CA PRO A 53 -8.50 -0.79 -7.29
C PRO A 53 -8.81 -1.70 -6.10
N GLU A 54 -9.81 -2.56 -6.26
CA GLU A 54 -9.97 -3.72 -5.39
C GLU A 54 -9.14 -4.87 -5.93
N SER A 55 -8.42 -5.56 -5.05
CA SER A 55 -7.60 -6.70 -5.42
C SER A 55 -8.45 -7.81 -6.04
N ARG A 56 -7.87 -8.55 -6.94
CA ARG A 56 -8.46 -9.76 -7.55
C ARG A 56 -9.07 -10.67 -6.49
N GLY A 57 -10.30 -11.14 -6.70
CA GLY A 57 -11.03 -12.02 -5.80
C GLY A 57 -11.51 -11.38 -4.49
N VAL A 58 -11.50 -10.04 -4.41
CA VAL A 58 -11.93 -9.29 -3.22
C VAL A 58 -13.07 -8.35 -3.58
N GLY A 59 -14.06 -8.26 -2.72
CA GLY A 59 -15.17 -7.32 -2.85
C GLY A 59 -15.89 -7.42 -4.19
N ARG A 60 -15.82 -6.35 -4.99
CA ARG A 60 -16.43 -6.23 -6.31
C ARG A 60 -15.56 -6.77 -7.46
N SER A 61 -14.33 -7.18 -7.19
CA SER A 61 -13.39 -7.72 -8.16
C SER A 61 -13.47 -9.23 -8.24
N GLY A 62 -13.43 -9.78 -9.46
CA GLY A 62 -13.43 -11.22 -9.70
C GLY A 62 -12.03 -11.85 -9.77
N GLY A 63 -12.00 -13.16 -9.93
CA GLY A 63 -10.85 -13.92 -10.39
C GLY A 63 -9.93 -14.51 -9.33
N GLY A 64 -8.96 -15.23 -9.83
CA GLY A 64 -7.79 -15.86 -9.24
C GLY A 64 -6.80 -16.16 -10.36
N PRO A 65 -5.60 -16.68 -10.10
CA PRO A 65 -5.00 -16.94 -8.80
C PRO A 65 -4.56 -15.66 -8.07
N HIS A 66 -4.15 -15.81 -6.80
CA HIS A 66 -3.78 -14.71 -5.92
C HIS A 66 -2.31 -14.86 -5.52
N ASP A 67 -1.43 -14.08 -6.13
CA ASP A 67 -0.02 -13.96 -5.76
C ASP A 67 0.48 -12.53 -6.01
N MET A 68 1.67 -12.22 -5.52
CA MET A 68 2.24 -10.87 -5.64
C MET A 68 2.56 -10.51 -7.08
N GLU A 69 3.02 -11.45 -7.88
CA GLU A 69 3.32 -11.28 -9.31
C GLU A 69 2.06 -10.84 -10.05
N ARG A 70 0.96 -11.52 -9.74
CA ARG A 70 -0.34 -11.20 -10.31
C ARG A 70 -0.87 -9.85 -9.84
N ALA A 71 -0.70 -9.53 -8.55
CA ALA A 71 -1.11 -8.22 -8.02
C ALA A 71 -0.35 -7.06 -8.71
N ILE A 72 0.94 -7.23 -8.99
CA ILE A 72 1.73 -6.25 -9.75
C ILE A 72 1.26 -6.15 -11.21
N ALA A 73 1.03 -7.28 -11.87
CA ALA A 73 0.52 -7.31 -13.25
C ALA A 73 -0.87 -6.66 -13.36
N ASP A 74 -1.73 -6.86 -12.37
CA ASP A 74 -3.06 -6.23 -12.29
C ASP A 74 -2.95 -4.70 -12.15
N LEU A 75 -2.01 -4.19 -11.36
CA LEU A 75 -1.77 -2.74 -11.26
C LEU A 75 -1.33 -2.15 -12.60
N GLU A 76 -0.45 -2.82 -13.34
CA GLU A 76 -0.04 -2.39 -14.66
C GLU A 76 -1.16 -2.46 -15.70
N ALA A 77 -1.98 -3.49 -15.66
CA ALA A 77 -3.16 -3.61 -16.52
C ALA A 77 -4.16 -2.49 -16.24
N VAL A 78 -4.45 -2.20 -14.97
CA VAL A 78 -5.31 -1.09 -14.55
C VAL A 78 -4.73 0.24 -15.01
N ARG A 79 -3.47 0.53 -14.73
CA ARG A 79 -2.80 1.77 -15.14
C ARG A 79 -2.92 1.99 -16.66
N THR A 80 -2.61 0.96 -17.42
CA THR A 80 -2.64 1.00 -18.89
C THR A 80 -4.06 1.22 -19.43
N ALA A 81 -5.04 0.50 -18.91
CA ALA A 81 -6.45 0.63 -19.32
C ALA A 81 -7.04 2.01 -18.99
N LEU A 82 -6.55 2.65 -17.92
CA LEU A 82 -6.95 4.01 -17.54
C LEU A 82 -6.22 5.09 -18.36
N GLY A 83 -5.22 4.72 -19.16
CA GLY A 83 -4.41 5.66 -19.93
C GLY A 83 -3.45 6.50 -19.09
N VAL A 84 -3.11 6.03 -17.88
CA VAL A 84 -2.22 6.72 -16.94
C VAL A 84 -0.77 6.41 -17.31
N ALA A 85 0.00 7.43 -17.69
CA ALA A 85 1.41 7.25 -18.05
C ALA A 85 2.28 6.91 -16.83
N GLN A 86 2.12 7.68 -15.76
CA GLN A 86 2.82 7.52 -14.49
C GLN A 86 1.89 7.95 -13.35
N TRP A 87 2.02 7.34 -12.19
CA TRP A 87 1.28 7.71 -10.99
C TRP A 87 2.12 7.69 -9.71
N LEU A 88 1.62 8.35 -8.69
CA LEU A 88 2.07 8.12 -7.32
C LEU A 88 1.36 6.88 -6.76
N VAL A 89 1.99 6.19 -5.82
CA VAL A 89 1.41 5.01 -5.17
C VAL A 89 1.31 5.28 -3.68
N LEU A 90 0.07 5.35 -3.17
CA LEU A 90 -0.24 5.48 -1.75
C LEU A 90 -0.71 4.12 -1.24
N GLY A 91 -0.05 3.57 -0.23
CA GLY A 91 -0.45 2.30 0.36
C GLY A 91 -0.53 2.37 1.88
N HIS A 92 -1.55 1.70 2.44
CA HIS A 92 -1.69 1.50 3.88
C HIS A 92 -1.41 0.05 4.26
N SER A 93 -0.66 -0.16 5.35
CA SER A 93 -0.35 -1.50 5.86
C SER A 93 0.32 -2.35 4.76
N TRP A 94 -0.18 -3.55 4.48
CA TRP A 94 0.31 -4.38 3.38
C TRP A 94 0.29 -3.66 2.02
N GLY A 95 -0.66 -2.76 1.79
CA GLY A 95 -0.66 -1.92 0.58
C GLY A 95 0.57 -1.02 0.46
N GLY A 96 1.16 -0.59 1.57
CA GLY A 96 2.44 0.11 1.60
C GLY A 96 3.61 -0.79 1.19
N ASP A 97 3.63 -2.04 1.65
CA ASP A 97 4.63 -3.02 1.26
C ASP A 97 4.49 -3.42 -0.23
N LEU A 98 3.25 -3.56 -0.73
CA LEU A 98 2.97 -3.78 -2.16
C LEU A 98 3.42 -2.58 -3.02
N ALA A 99 3.21 -1.35 -2.55
CA ALA A 99 3.63 -0.14 -3.24
C ALA A 99 5.16 -0.08 -3.43
N VAL A 100 5.92 -0.49 -2.42
CA VAL A 100 7.39 -0.59 -2.51
C VAL A 100 7.79 -1.65 -3.54
N ARG A 101 7.18 -2.84 -3.51
CA ARG A 101 7.45 -3.88 -4.51
C ARG A 101 7.17 -3.38 -5.92
N TYR A 102 6.01 -2.74 -6.12
CA TYR A 102 5.64 -2.21 -7.41
C TYR A 102 6.63 -1.16 -7.93
N ALA A 103 7.12 -0.28 -7.06
CA ALA A 103 8.13 0.71 -7.42
C ALA A 103 9.48 0.09 -7.80
N VAL A 104 9.88 -1.00 -7.15
CA VAL A 104 11.12 -1.74 -7.48
C VAL A 104 11.01 -2.46 -8.82
N GLU A 105 9.84 -3.00 -9.15
CA GLU A 105 9.62 -3.75 -10.40
C GLU A 105 9.29 -2.82 -11.60
N HIS A 106 8.66 -1.67 -11.34
CA HIS A 106 8.20 -0.72 -12.36
C HIS A 106 8.63 0.73 -12.07
N PRO A 107 9.94 1.00 -11.91
CA PRO A 107 10.40 2.34 -11.52
C PRO A 107 10.08 3.43 -12.55
N ASP A 108 9.90 3.08 -13.82
CA ASP A 108 9.64 4.03 -14.90
C ASP A 108 8.21 4.60 -14.88
N VAL A 109 7.28 3.93 -14.22
CA VAL A 109 5.87 4.34 -14.16
C VAL A 109 5.41 4.79 -12.77
N VAL A 110 6.25 4.59 -11.75
CA VAL A 110 5.99 5.04 -10.38
C VAL A 110 6.78 6.31 -10.11
N ARG A 111 6.08 7.43 -9.91
CA ARG A 111 6.69 8.74 -9.60
C ARG A 111 7.15 8.86 -8.15
N GLY A 112 6.59 8.08 -7.25
CA GLY A 112 6.91 8.07 -5.83
C GLY A 112 5.96 7.17 -5.05
N VAL A 113 6.41 6.75 -3.87
CA VAL A 113 5.66 5.89 -2.95
C VAL A 113 5.39 6.64 -1.65
N ILE A 114 4.15 6.53 -1.16
CA ILE A 114 3.74 6.88 0.20
C ILE A 114 3.26 5.59 0.87
N GLY A 115 4.07 5.03 1.76
CA GLY A 115 3.74 3.83 2.53
C GLY A 115 3.38 4.20 3.96
N ILE A 116 2.14 4.03 4.37
CA ILE A 116 1.66 4.35 5.72
C ILE A 116 1.41 3.07 6.51
N ALA A 117 2.00 2.98 7.70
CA ALA A 117 1.87 1.86 8.61
C ALA A 117 2.16 0.49 7.96
N GLY A 118 3.06 0.45 6.97
CA GLY A 118 3.55 -0.79 6.39
C GLY A 118 4.29 -1.63 7.44
N ARG A 119 4.39 -2.93 7.18
CA ARG A 119 5.09 -3.85 8.07
C ARG A 119 6.60 -3.86 7.83
N GLY A 120 7.03 -3.48 6.63
CA GLY A 120 8.40 -3.65 6.16
C GLY A 120 8.76 -5.10 5.85
N PHE A 121 10.04 -5.35 5.55
CA PHE A 121 10.50 -6.62 4.95
C PHE A 121 11.33 -7.48 5.91
N GLN A 122 11.53 -7.02 7.13
CA GLN A 122 12.25 -7.78 8.16
C GLN A 122 11.41 -7.95 9.42
N ARG A 123 11.52 -9.11 10.02
CA ARG A 123 10.94 -9.41 11.32
C ARG A 123 11.88 -10.35 12.05
N ASP A 124 12.29 -9.97 13.24
CA ASP A 124 12.99 -10.85 14.15
C ASP A 124 12.06 -11.36 15.26
N ARG A 125 12.63 -12.12 16.18
CA ARG A 125 11.90 -12.61 17.35
C ARG A 125 11.31 -11.49 18.19
N HIS A 126 12.07 -10.43 18.40
CA HIS A 126 11.66 -9.29 19.23
C HIS A 126 10.47 -8.55 18.61
N TRP A 127 10.48 -8.38 17.28
CA TRP A 127 9.35 -7.82 16.55
C TRP A 127 8.08 -8.67 16.74
N SER A 128 8.21 -10.00 16.62
CA SER A 128 7.09 -10.94 16.77
C SER A 128 6.54 -10.93 18.19
N GLU A 129 7.40 -10.95 19.20
CA GLU A 129 7.01 -10.87 20.61
C GLU A 129 6.28 -9.56 20.94
N ALA A 130 6.76 -8.41 20.43
CA ALA A 130 6.12 -7.12 20.63
C ALA A 130 4.74 -7.04 19.96
N TYR A 131 4.63 -7.55 18.73
CA TYR A 131 3.36 -7.62 18.00
C TYR A 131 2.33 -8.49 18.75
N GLU A 132 2.71 -9.70 19.16
CA GLU A 132 1.84 -10.61 19.91
C GLU A 132 1.37 -10.01 21.22
N ALA A 133 2.27 -9.35 21.97
CA ALA A 133 1.93 -8.66 23.21
C ALA A 133 0.94 -7.50 23.00
N GLY A 134 0.97 -6.86 21.85
CA GLY A 134 0.10 -5.73 21.49
C GLY A 134 -1.28 -6.11 20.98
N LEU A 135 -1.51 -7.34 20.51
CA LEU A 135 -2.76 -7.75 19.82
C LEU A 135 -4.05 -7.38 20.58
N GLY A 136 -4.03 -7.47 21.91
CA GLY A 136 -5.20 -7.12 22.75
C GLY A 136 -5.48 -5.62 22.90
N SER A 137 -4.56 -4.76 22.48
CA SER A 137 -4.67 -3.30 22.58
C SER A 137 -5.00 -2.62 21.26
N GLU A 138 -4.92 -3.33 20.13
CA GLU A 138 -5.22 -2.76 18.83
C GLU A 138 -6.72 -2.49 18.68
N PRO A 139 -7.13 -1.26 18.30
CA PRO A 139 -8.54 -0.96 18.03
C PRO A 139 -9.08 -1.84 16.91
N VAL A 140 -10.21 -2.51 17.19
CA VAL A 140 -10.88 -3.34 16.18
C VAL A 140 -11.57 -2.46 15.16
N VAL A 141 -11.29 -2.69 13.88
CA VAL A 141 -12.00 -2.08 12.76
C VAL A 141 -12.66 -3.21 11.97
N ASP A 142 -13.97 -3.11 11.79
CA ASP A 142 -14.73 -4.08 10.99
C ASP A 142 -14.46 -3.83 9.51
N ILE A 143 -13.60 -4.67 8.92
CA ILE A 143 -13.22 -4.62 7.52
C ILE A 143 -13.47 -6.01 6.93
N GLU A 144 -14.28 -6.06 5.89
CA GLU A 144 -14.48 -7.29 5.12
C GLU A 144 -13.16 -7.72 4.45
N TRP A 145 -12.85 -9.01 4.52
CA TRP A 145 -11.65 -9.58 3.91
C TRP A 145 -11.87 -11.04 3.49
N VAL A 146 -11.03 -11.51 2.57
CA VAL A 146 -11.10 -12.87 1.99
C VAL A 146 -9.90 -13.67 2.48
N PRO A 147 -10.12 -14.69 3.36
CA PRO A 147 -9.03 -15.46 3.99
C PRO A 147 -8.09 -16.16 3.00
N GLU A 148 -8.63 -16.72 1.92
CA GLU A 148 -7.84 -17.43 0.90
C GLU A 148 -6.93 -16.48 0.13
N VAL A 149 -7.41 -15.28 -0.19
CA VAL A 149 -6.62 -14.23 -0.82
C VAL A 149 -5.52 -13.76 0.13
N ASN A 150 -5.86 -13.55 1.41
CA ASN A 150 -4.90 -13.17 2.44
C ASN A 150 -3.77 -14.19 2.57
N ALA A 151 -4.09 -15.48 2.70
CA ALA A 151 -3.11 -16.55 2.84
C ALA A 151 -2.17 -16.60 1.63
N SER A 152 -2.73 -16.64 0.42
CA SER A 152 -1.97 -16.77 -0.83
C SER A 152 -1.03 -15.59 -1.07
N LEU A 153 -1.51 -14.35 -0.87
CA LEU A 153 -0.68 -13.14 -1.01
C LEU A 153 0.39 -13.04 0.07
N SER A 154 0.07 -13.45 1.31
CA SER A 154 1.05 -13.48 2.42
C SER A 154 2.17 -14.48 2.16
N ASP A 155 1.85 -15.66 1.63
CA ASP A 155 2.84 -16.68 1.26
C ASP A 155 3.73 -16.18 0.11
N SER A 156 3.12 -15.59 -0.91
CA SER A 156 3.85 -15.02 -2.05
C SER A 156 4.74 -13.85 -1.61
N PHE A 157 4.25 -12.96 -0.74
CA PHE A 157 5.05 -11.89 -0.16
C PHE A 157 6.25 -12.43 0.64
N THR A 158 6.03 -13.49 1.43
CA THR A 158 7.09 -14.13 2.20
C THR A 158 8.17 -14.71 1.29
N ARG A 159 7.82 -15.30 0.16
CA ARG A 159 8.80 -15.76 -0.84
C ARG A 159 9.61 -14.59 -1.42
N TRP A 160 8.92 -13.51 -1.80
CA TRP A 160 9.56 -12.34 -2.40
C TRP A 160 10.57 -11.67 -1.45
N ILE A 161 10.26 -11.48 -0.17
CA ILE A 161 11.18 -10.85 0.79
C ILE A 161 12.41 -11.70 1.10
N HIS A 162 12.45 -12.96 0.69
CA HIS A 162 13.60 -13.86 0.80
C HIS A 162 14.38 -14.02 -0.50
N GLU A 163 14.04 -13.28 -1.56
CA GLU A 163 14.83 -13.29 -2.80
C GLU A 163 16.26 -12.77 -2.54
N PRO A 164 17.30 -13.47 -3.02
CA PRO A 164 18.68 -13.16 -2.67
C PRO A 164 19.15 -11.77 -3.07
N ASP A 165 18.57 -11.21 -4.13
CA ASP A 165 18.94 -9.90 -4.70
C ASP A 165 18.02 -8.75 -4.29
N LEU A 166 17.00 -9.01 -3.48
CA LEU A 166 16.01 -7.99 -3.10
C LEU A 166 16.64 -6.74 -2.50
N TRP A 167 17.58 -6.90 -1.57
CA TRP A 167 18.20 -5.77 -0.89
C TRP A 167 19.02 -4.90 -1.86
N ARG A 168 19.65 -5.51 -2.85
CA ARG A 168 20.35 -4.78 -3.92
C ARG A 168 19.35 -4.03 -4.80
N ARG A 169 18.26 -4.67 -5.22
CA ARG A 169 17.20 -4.00 -6.03
C ARG A 169 16.58 -2.82 -5.30
N LEU A 170 16.38 -2.93 -3.99
CA LEU A 170 15.91 -1.82 -3.14
C LEU A 170 16.94 -0.68 -3.07
N ALA A 171 18.23 -1.01 -2.88
CA ALA A 171 19.30 -0.02 -2.83
C ALA A 171 19.55 0.66 -4.20
N ASP A 172 19.18 0.02 -5.29
CA ASP A 172 19.30 0.55 -6.66
C ASP A 172 18.00 1.26 -7.12
N CYS A 173 16.91 1.20 -6.36
CA CYS A 173 15.61 1.74 -6.77
C CYS A 173 15.63 3.29 -6.77
N PRO A 174 15.42 3.94 -7.94
CA PRO A 174 15.49 5.40 -8.03
C PRO A 174 14.21 6.11 -7.55
N VAL A 175 13.15 5.36 -7.27
CA VAL A 175 11.84 5.93 -6.92
C VAL A 175 11.87 6.52 -5.51
N PRO A 176 11.49 7.80 -5.33
CA PRO A 176 11.43 8.40 -4.00
C PRO A 176 10.32 7.77 -3.16
N MET A 177 10.63 7.49 -1.88
CA MET A 177 9.70 6.82 -0.97
C MET A 177 9.54 7.59 0.34
N ARG A 178 8.30 7.77 0.78
CA ARG A 178 7.93 8.34 2.09
C ARG A 178 7.27 7.24 2.91
N LEU A 179 8.00 6.69 3.88
CA LEU A 179 7.53 5.61 4.74
C LEU A 179 7.15 6.20 6.10
N ILE A 180 5.88 6.05 6.47
CA ILE A 180 5.28 6.71 7.63
C ILE A 180 4.76 5.65 8.59
N ALA A 181 5.23 5.69 9.83
CA ALA A 181 4.72 4.82 10.88
C ALA A 181 3.59 5.51 11.66
N ALA A 182 2.63 4.72 12.14
CA ALA A 182 1.70 5.13 13.18
C ALA A 182 2.38 4.96 14.55
N GLY A 183 2.36 6.01 15.39
CA GLY A 183 3.17 6.05 16.60
C GLY A 183 2.75 5.07 17.69
N ASP A 184 1.46 4.74 17.73
CA ASP A 184 0.87 3.79 18.68
C ASP A 184 0.52 2.45 18.00
N ASP A 185 1.14 2.14 16.86
CA ASP A 185 0.99 0.83 16.22
C ASP A 185 1.65 -0.25 17.10
N ILE A 186 0.98 -1.38 17.23
CA ILE A 186 1.52 -2.56 17.92
C ILE A 186 2.67 -3.21 17.13
N ARG A 187 2.82 -2.87 15.85
CA ARG A 187 3.89 -3.34 14.97
C ARG A 187 5.11 -2.45 15.14
N PRO A 188 6.25 -2.96 15.63
CA PRO A 188 7.47 -2.15 15.70
C PRO A 188 7.84 -1.56 14.34
N SER A 189 8.11 -0.27 14.29
CA SER A 189 8.32 0.49 13.05
C SER A 189 9.76 0.43 12.52
N TRP A 190 10.70 -0.20 13.25
CA TRP A 190 12.10 -0.26 12.86
C TRP A 190 12.35 -0.88 11.46
N PRO A 191 11.53 -1.88 10.96
CA PRO A 191 11.74 -2.39 9.60
C PRO A 191 11.45 -1.33 8.53
N LEU A 192 10.47 -0.45 8.75
CA LEU A 192 10.20 0.68 7.85
C LEU A 192 11.34 1.70 7.86
N ALA A 193 11.88 2.02 9.05
CA ALA A 193 13.02 2.92 9.17
C ALA A 193 14.25 2.36 8.45
N GLN A 194 14.52 1.06 8.57
CA GLN A 194 15.61 0.40 7.84
C GLN A 194 15.38 0.43 6.31
N LEU A 195 14.16 0.16 5.86
CA LEU A 195 13.82 0.20 4.45
C LEU A 195 14.01 1.61 3.87
N ALA A 196 13.55 2.64 4.59
CA ALA A 196 13.75 4.03 4.19
C ALA A 196 15.23 4.44 4.14
N ALA A 197 16.06 3.91 5.03
CA ALA A 197 17.50 4.17 5.03
C ALA A 197 18.25 3.44 3.90
N LEU A 198 17.70 2.34 3.39
CA LEU A 198 18.28 1.57 2.30
C LEU A 198 18.02 2.18 0.93
N VAL A 199 16.78 2.67 0.71
CA VAL A 199 16.37 3.26 -0.58
C VAL A 199 17.04 4.63 -0.77
N PRO A 200 17.68 4.92 -1.92
CA PRO A 200 18.45 6.15 -2.13
C PRO A 200 17.69 7.46 -1.86
N HIS A 201 16.40 7.48 -2.18
CA HIS A 201 15.51 8.62 -1.98
C HIS A 201 14.40 8.30 -0.97
N GLY A 202 14.72 7.45 0.01
CA GLY A 202 13.83 7.07 1.10
C GLY A 202 13.82 8.08 2.23
N SER A 203 12.67 8.26 2.88
CA SER A 203 12.55 8.95 4.14
C SER A 203 11.59 8.22 5.07
N PHE A 204 11.83 8.35 6.37
CA PHE A 204 11.00 7.77 7.42
C PHE A 204 10.49 8.86 8.35
N SER A 205 9.22 8.77 8.72
CA SER A 205 8.62 9.62 9.74
C SER A 205 7.61 8.84 10.58
N THR A 206 7.18 9.42 11.70
CA THR A 206 6.18 8.83 12.57
C THR A 206 5.10 9.84 12.85
N VAL A 207 3.83 9.45 12.72
CA VAL A 207 2.67 10.22 13.20
C VAL A 207 2.43 9.84 14.66
N PRO A 208 2.69 10.73 15.63
CA PRO A 208 2.60 10.37 17.04
C PRO A 208 1.15 10.20 17.51
N GLY A 209 0.92 9.30 18.46
CA GLY A 209 -0.36 9.15 19.18
C GLY A 209 -1.51 8.63 18.29
N VAL A 210 -1.21 7.89 17.24
CA VAL A 210 -2.22 7.27 16.38
C VAL A 210 -2.01 5.76 16.24
N PRO A 211 -3.10 4.96 16.25
CA PRO A 211 -3.03 3.52 16.05
C PRO A 211 -2.85 3.15 14.58
N HIS A 212 -2.59 1.87 14.30
CA HIS A 212 -2.44 1.33 12.94
C HIS A 212 -3.49 1.82 11.94
N ASN A 213 -4.75 1.71 12.31
CA ASN A 213 -5.89 2.07 11.45
C ASN A 213 -6.39 3.50 11.71
N PHE A 214 -5.48 4.48 11.87
CA PHE A 214 -5.87 5.86 12.21
C PHE A 214 -6.67 6.57 11.10
N TRP A 215 -6.65 6.08 9.87
CA TRP A 215 -7.57 6.52 8.82
C TRP A 215 -9.04 6.41 9.24
N SER A 216 -9.40 5.46 10.12
CA SER A 216 -10.76 5.23 10.60
C SER A 216 -11.13 6.11 11.80
N THR A 217 -10.18 6.39 12.69
CA THR A 217 -10.39 7.12 13.95
C THR A 217 -9.99 8.58 13.86
N ARG A 218 -9.01 8.91 13.03
CA ARG A 218 -8.43 10.25 12.86
C ARG A 218 -8.24 10.56 11.36
N PRO A 219 -9.35 10.64 10.58
CA PRO A 219 -9.27 10.94 9.14
C PRO A 219 -8.61 12.30 8.83
N ASP A 220 -8.72 13.26 9.73
CA ASP A 220 -8.03 14.55 9.68
C ASP A 220 -6.51 14.38 9.65
N VAL A 221 -5.97 13.60 10.57
CA VAL A 221 -4.52 13.31 10.69
C VAL A 221 -4.03 12.45 9.51
N TRP A 222 -4.88 11.54 9.02
CA TRP A 222 -4.59 10.78 7.80
C TRP A 222 -4.37 11.70 6.60
N VAL A 223 -5.32 12.61 6.35
CA VAL A 223 -5.25 13.55 5.23
C VAL A 223 -4.05 14.50 5.37
N GLU A 224 -3.72 14.95 6.58
CA GLU A 224 -2.54 15.76 6.85
C GLU A 224 -1.25 15.00 6.49
N ALA A 225 -1.08 13.77 6.98
CA ALA A 225 0.09 12.93 6.70
C ALA A 225 0.26 12.65 5.19
N VAL A 226 -0.84 12.35 4.49
CA VAL A 226 -0.84 12.14 3.04
C VAL A 226 -0.48 13.44 2.30
N THR A 227 -1.03 14.58 2.71
CA THR A 227 -0.77 15.90 2.08
C THR A 227 0.70 16.29 2.21
N ASP A 228 1.29 16.10 3.38
CA ASP A 228 2.70 16.41 3.63
C ASP A 228 3.63 15.51 2.79
N ALA A 229 3.34 14.22 2.73
CA ALA A 229 4.10 13.29 1.91
C ALA A 229 3.99 13.61 0.40
N LEU A 230 2.80 13.95 -0.09
CA LEU A 230 2.58 14.38 -1.48
C LEU A 230 3.39 15.64 -1.81
N ARG A 231 3.38 16.62 -0.92
CA ARG A 231 4.15 17.88 -1.07
C ARG A 231 5.65 17.61 -1.16
N ASP A 232 6.15 16.65 -0.39
CA ASP A 232 7.57 16.29 -0.39
C ASP A 232 8.00 15.50 -1.64
N LEU A 233 7.08 14.77 -2.28
CA LEU A 233 7.34 14.04 -3.52
C LEU A 233 7.22 14.91 -4.78
N THR A 234 6.62 16.08 -4.68
CA THR A 234 6.39 16.99 -5.81
C THR A 234 7.35 18.18 -5.85
N ARG A 235 8.26 18.30 -4.90
CA ARG A 235 9.36 19.27 -4.86
C ARG A 235 10.55 18.79 -5.68
#